data_71fdc4e7446e72f876cf2c762221a29a
#
_entry.id   71fdc4e7446e72f876cf2c762221a29a
#
_cell.length_a   1.000
_cell.length_b   1.000
_cell.length_c   1.000
_cell.angle_alpha   90.00
_cell.angle_beta   90.00
_cell.angle_gamma   90.00
#
_symmetry.space_group_name_H-M   'P 1'
#
loop_
_entity.id
_entity.type
_entity.pdbx_description
1 polymer ?
#
loop_
_entity_poly.entity_id
_entity_poly.type
_entity_poly.pdbx_seq_one_letter_code
_entity_poly.pdbx_strand_id
1 'polypeptide(L)'
;VLVTRPSRGKADKWAQALSAAGATVVLYPTIEVLAPPSWEPLDQALRQVGSYDWIIFTSQTAVAFTASRIDGGRFPSGRGRPRLAAVGTETARALEKAGARADLVPSDQRQEGFMEAFRDLEAGTRLLFPHAFAGRDTLIEALRGRGCQVDVVAAYQTAPRSPLPPPPAFDVATFASPSALRAFVERHGTHALASKTLAVIGPTTAAEAVSHGLSPVIADEPNIDALISAITSARTPKGGP
;
A
#
# COMPACT_ATOMS: atom_id res chain seq x y z
N VAL A 1 -17.56 -10.62 -8.34
CA VAL A 1 -16.67 -10.08 -7.30
C VAL A 1 -16.36 -8.63 -7.59
N LEU A 2 -16.57 -7.75 -6.62
CA LEU A 2 -16.22 -6.32 -6.67
C LEU A 2 -14.79 -6.11 -6.18
N VAL A 3 -13.92 -5.55 -7.00
CA VAL A 3 -12.54 -5.24 -6.66
C VAL A 3 -12.39 -3.74 -6.42
N THR A 4 -12.20 -3.32 -5.17
CA THR A 4 -12.29 -1.90 -4.76
C THR A 4 -10.95 -1.16 -4.73
N ARG A 5 -9.84 -1.85 -4.90
CA ARG A 5 -8.51 -1.22 -4.93
C ARG A 5 -8.32 -0.33 -6.17
N PRO A 6 -7.48 0.70 -6.11
CA PRO A 6 -7.05 1.41 -7.30
C PRO A 6 -6.47 0.42 -8.32
N SER A 7 -7.02 0.39 -9.52
CA SER A 7 -6.61 -0.55 -10.55
C SER A 7 -5.98 0.18 -11.74
N ARG A 8 -5.05 -0.50 -12.42
CA ARG A 8 -4.47 -0.02 -13.68
C ARG A 8 -5.21 -0.60 -14.90
N GLY A 9 -6.53 -0.78 -14.80
CA GLY A 9 -7.37 -1.29 -15.87
C GLY A 9 -7.24 -2.79 -16.08
N LYS A 10 -7.30 -3.25 -17.35
CA LYS A 10 -7.30 -4.70 -17.72
C LYS A 10 -6.04 -5.46 -17.27
N ALA A 11 -4.99 -4.77 -16.90
CA ALA A 11 -3.73 -5.36 -16.41
C ALA A 11 -3.73 -5.59 -14.89
N ASP A 12 -4.86 -5.41 -14.19
CA ASP A 12 -4.94 -5.65 -12.76
C ASP A 12 -4.78 -7.14 -12.44
N LYS A 13 -3.68 -7.49 -11.78
CA LYS A 13 -3.35 -8.88 -11.42
C LYS A 13 -4.42 -9.53 -10.54
N TRP A 14 -5.10 -8.75 -9.69
CA TRP A 14 -6.18 -9.28 -8.86
C TRP A 14 -7.39 -9.67 -9.69
N ALA A 15 -7.76 -8.80 -10.64
CA ALA A 15 -8.87 -9.11 -11.56
C ALA A 15 -8.56 -10.36 -12.38
N GLN A 16 -7.33 -10.51 -12.86
CA GLN A 16 -6.91 -11.69 -13.61
C GLN A 16 -6.97 -12.97 -12.76
N ALA A 17 -6.42 -12.94 -11.54
CA ALA A 17 -6.42 -14.09 -10.64
C ALA A 17 -7.84 -14.50 -10.23
N LEU A 18 -8.69 -13.53 -9.86
CA LEU A 18 -10.08 -13.78 -9.54
C LEU A 18 -10.87 -14.35 -10.73
N SER A 19 -10.63 -13.83 -11.94
CA SER A 19 -11.26 -14.35 -13.16
C SER A 19 -10.80 -15.77 -13.48
N ALA A 20 -9.51 -16.08 -13.29
CA ALA A 20 -8.97 -17.43 -13.45
C ALA A 20 -9.56 -18.41 -12.43
N ALA A 21 -9.95 -17.93 -11.24
CA ALA A 21 -10.68 -18.70 -10.24
C ALA A 21 -12.21 -18.80 -10.52
N GLY A 22 -12.68 -18.39 -11.70
CA GLY A 22 -14.07 -18.51 -12.13
C GLY A 22 -14.98 -17.35 -11.70
N ALA A 23 -14.45 -16.24 -11.19
CA ALA A 23 -15.26 -15.11 -10.77
C ALA A 23 -15.55 -14.15 -11.93
N THR A 24 -16.78 -13.65 -12.03
CA THR A 24 -17.07 -12.44 -12.79
C THR A 24 -16.58 -11.23 -12.00
N VAL A 25 -15.57 -10.53 -12.51
CA VAL A 25 -14.89 -9.43 -11.82
C VAL A 25 -15.37 -8.07 -12.31
N VAL A 26 -15.71 -7.19 -11.37
CA VAL A 26 -16.01 -5.78 -11.62
C VAL A 26 -14.98 -4.91 -10.88
N LEU A 27 -14.26 -4.10 -11.64
CA LEU A 27 -13.36 -3.11 -11.07
C LEU A 27 -14.17 -1.91 -10.58
N TYR A 28 -14.09 -1.67 -9.29
CA TYR A 28 -14.83 -0.60 -8.63
C TYR A 28 -13.92 0.12 -7.62
N PRO A 29 -12.90 0.83 -8.10
CA PRO A 29 -11.98 1.53 -7.21
C PRO A 29 -12.71 2.61 -6.39
N THR A 30 -12.66 2.49 -5.07
CA THR A 30 -13.31 3.42 -4.13
C THR A 30 -12.40 4.56 -3.72
N ILE A 31 -11.11 4.41 -3.95
CA ILE A 31 -10.09 5.41 -3.69
C ILE A 31 -9.26 5.65 -4.94
N GLU A 32 -8.66 6.81 -5.02
CA GLU A 32 -7.68 7.18 -6.04
C GLU A 32 -6.39 7.66 -5.39
N VAL A 33 -5.30 7.50 -6.11
CA VAL A 33 -3.99 7.96 -5.70
C VAL A 33 -3.68 9.20 -6.52
N LEU A 34 -3.45 10.30 -5.80
CA LEU A 34 -3.26 11.63 -6.36
C LEU A 34 -1.88 12.20 -5.98
N ALA A 35 -1.49 13.26 -6.65
CA ALA A 35 -0.39 14.10 -6.21
C ALA A 35 -0.61 14.56 -4.76
N PRO A 36 0.46 14.80 -3.98
CA PRO A 36 0.32 15.37 -2.65
C PRO A 36 -0.25 16.80 -2.74
N PRO A 37 -0.78 17.37 -1.63
CA PRO A 37 -1.28 18.72 -1.63
C PRO A 37 -0.24 19.77 -2.04
N SER A 38 1.04 19.49 -1.79
CA SER A 38 2.17 20.31 -2.22
C SER A 38 3.37 19.41 -2.54
N TRP A 39 4.06 19.70 -3.62
CA TRP A 39 5.32 19.07 -4.01
C TRP A 39 6.53 19.70 -3.32
N GLU A 40 6.40 20.93 -2.80
CA GLU A 40 7.54 21.70 -2.27
C GLU A 40 8.37 20.95 -1.22
N PRO A 41 7.78 20.25 -0.22
CA PRO A 41 8.58 19.51 0.76
C PRO A 41 9.41 18.38 0.13
N LEU A 42 8.84 17.64 -0.83
CA LEU A 42 9.54 16.59 -1.54
C LEU A 42 10.63 17.17 -2.45
N ASP A 43 10.31 18.20 -3.22
CA ASP A 43 11.26 18.85 -4.12
C ASP A 43 12.43 19.46 -3.35
N GLN A 44 12.18 20.06 -2.17
CA GLN A 44 13.24 20.57 -1.30
C GLN A 44 14.14 19.44 -0.78
N ALA A 45 13.56 18.33 -0.34
CA ALA A 45 14.34 17.17 0.10
C ALA A 45 15.18 16.59 -1.05
N LEU A 46 14.63 16.54 -2.26
CA LEU A 46 15.34 16.05 -3.45
C LEU A 46 16.47 17.00 -3.88
N ARG A 47 16.32 18.32 -3.76
CA ARG A 47 17.42 19.27 -4.03
C ARG A 47 18.63 19.06 -3.12
N GLN A 48 18.41 18.58 -1.92
CA GLN A 48 19.47 18.28 -0.95
C GLN A 48 19.66 16.75 -0.73
N VAL A 49 19.31 15.95 -1.71
CA VAL A 49 19.26 14.48 -1.57
C VAL A 49 20.59 13.87 -1.12
N GLY A 50 21.73 14.46 -1.51
CA GLY A 50 23.07 14.03 -1.08
C GLY A 50 23.36 14.23 0.42
N SER A 51 22.52 14.96 1.16
CA SER A 51 22.66 15.13 2.63
C SER A 51 22.01 13.99 3.42
N TYR A 52 21.28 13.09 2.78
CA TYR A 52 20.70 11.92 3.41
C TYR A 52 21.61 10.70 3.25
N ASP A 53 21.64 9.88 4.29
CA ASP A 53 22.32 8.57 4.26
C ASP A 53 21.46 7.52 3.57
N TRP A 54 20.13 7.62 3.77
CA TRP A 54 19.16 6.69 3.21
C TRP A 54 17.89 7.38 2.70
N ILE A 55 17.29 6.77 1.66
CA ILE A 55 15.89 7.00 1.28
C ILE A 55 15.14 5.69 1.50
N ILE A 56 14.07 5.73 2.28
CA ILE A 56 13.30 4.55 2.65
C ILE A 56 11.93 4.58 1.96
N PHE A 57 11.61 3.51 1.24
CA PHE A 57 10.34 3.35 0.55
C PHE A 57 9.55 2.17 1.12
N THR A 58 8.31 2.43 1.56
CA THR A 58 7.37 1.41 2.03
C THR A 58 6.31 1.04 1.00
N SER A 59 6.28 1.73 -0.14
CA SER A 59 5.30 1.45 -1.21
C SER A 59 5.84 1.73 -2.61
N GLN A 60 5.36 0.95 -3.58
CA GLN A 60 5.61 1.18 -5.02
C GLN A 60 5.12 2.57 -5.45
N THR A 61 4.03 3.05 -4.85
CA THR A 61 3.45 4.36 -5.13
C THR A 61 4.40 5.47 -4.75
N ALA A 62 5.00 5.42 -3.54
CA ALA A 62 5.99 6.40 -3.12
C ALA A 62 7.20 6.43 -4.06
N VAL A 63 7.69 5.25 -4.50
CA VAL A 63 8.78 5.18 -5.51
C VAL A 63 8.38 5.89 -6.80
N ALA A 64 7.21 5.56 -7.36
CA ALA A 64 6.77 6.12 -8.64
C ALA A 64 6.60 7.64 -8.60
N PHE A 65 5.97 8.15 -7.55
CA PHE A 65 5.77 9.59 -7.39
C PHE A 65 7.07 10.34 -7.11
N THR A 66 7.96 9.78 -6.28
CA THR A 66 9.28 10.37 -6.03
C THR A 66 10.12 10.39 -7.31
N ALA A 67 10.17 9.29 -8.06
CA ALA A 67 10.89 9.22 -9.33
C ALA A 67 10.40 10.26 -10.35
N SER A 68 9.09 10.56 -10.37
CA SER A 68 8.53 11.57 -11.27
C SER A 68 8.98 13.00 -10.96
N ARG A 69 9.57 13.23 -9.77
CA ARG A 69 10.10 14.53 -9.33
C ARG A 69 11.61 14.67 -9.48
N ILE A 70 12.29 13.59 -9.86
CA ILE A 70 13.74 13.61 -10.08
C ILE A 70 14.00 13.90 -11.56
N ASP A 71 14.93 14.80 -11.85
CA ASP A 71 15.34 15.14 -13.22
C ASP A 71 15.77 13.88 -13.98
N GLY A 72 15.18 13.68 -15.15
CA GLY A 72 15.38 12.47 -15.94
C GLY A 72 14.72 11.21 -15.38
N GLY A 73 13.91 11.31 -14.31
CA GLY A 73 13.13 10.20 -13.74
C GLY A 73 13.97 9.10 -13.10
N ARG A 74 15.26 9.35 -12.83
CA ARG A 74 16.19 8.36 -12.28
C ARG A 74 16.78 8.80 -10.96
N PHE A 75 16.80 7.90 -10.00
CA PHE A 75 17.45 8.15 -8.71
C PHE A 75 18.96 8.38 -8.88
N PRO A 76 19.56 9.22 -8.00
CA PRO A 76 21.01 9.44 -8.02
C PRO A 76 21.77 8.12 -7.97
N SER A 77 22.83 8.02 -8.76
CA SER A 77 23.70 6.85 -8.81
C SER A 77 25.16 7.25 -8.61
N GLY A 78 26.02 6.32 -8.21
CA GLY A 78 27.45 6.58 -7.99
C GLY A 78 27.81 6.83 -6.53
N ARG A 79 29.04 7.31 -6.29
CA ARG A 79 29.57 7.58 -4.95
C ARG A 79 28.89 8.83 -4.37
N GLY A 80 28.59 8.78 -3.07
CA GLY A 80 27.97 9.92 -2.36
C GLY A 80 26.45 10.04 -2.54
N ARG A 81 25.80 9.06 -3.17
CA ARG A 81 24.34 8.98 -3.19
C ARG A 81 23.82 8.40 -1.88
N PRO A 82 22.60 8.75 -1.45
CA PRO A 82 21.94 8.03 -0.37
C PRO A 82 21.73 6.55 -0.76
N ARG A 83 21.78 5.66 0.21
CA ARG A 83 21.36 4.27 0.04
C ARG A 83 19.84 4.20 -0.09
N LEU A 84 19.34 3.22 -0.84
CA LEU A 84 17.92 3.02 -1.05
C LEU A 84 17.45 1.76 -0.32
N ALA A 85 16.43 1.92 0.52
CA ALA A 85 15.80 0.80 1.20
C ALA A 85 14.36 0.64 0.71
N ALA A 86 13.97 -0.62 0.47
CA ALA A 86 12.60 -1.00 0.13
C ALA A 86 12.09 -2.01 1.15
N VAL A 87 10.92 -1.75 1.75
CA VAL A 87 10.34 -2.64 2.78
C VAL A 87 9.95 -4.00 2.20
N GLY A 88 9.67 -4.10 0.90
CA GLY A 88 9.31 -5.37 0.28
C GLY A 88 9.74 -5.49 -1.18
N THR A 89 9.69 -6.72 -1.68
CA THR A 89 10.13 -7.09 -3.05
C THR A 89 9.41 -6.29 -4.13
N GLU A 90 8.13 -6.02 -3.99
CA GLU A 90 7.38 -5.25 -4.98
C GLU A 90 7.82 -3.76 -5.00
N THR A 91 8.22 -3.22 -3.86
CA THR A 91 8.79 -1.86 -3.77
C THR A 91 10.19 -1.83 -4.38
N ALA A 92 11.00 -2.87 -4.15
CA ALA A 92 12.30 -3.01 -4.79
C ALA A 92 12.18 -3.10 -6.32
N ARG A 93 11.24 -3.88 -6.84
CA ARG A 93 10.94 -3.93 -8.28
C ARG A 93 10.49 -2.59 -8.85
N ALA A 94 9.78 -1.77 -8.06
CA ALA A 94 9.42 -0.43 -8.49
C ALA A 94 10.65 0.49 -8.62
N LEU A 95 11.62 0.37 -7.71
CA LEU A 95 12.92 1.05 -7.82
C LEU A 95 13.68 0.61 -9.08
N GLU A 96 13.73 -0.69 -9.38
CA GLU A 96 14.38 -1.20 -10.61
C GLU A 96 13.74 -0.61 -11.88
N LYS A 97 12.41 -0.53 -11.92
CA LYS A 97 11.69 0.12 -13.03
C LYS A 97 11.98 1.61 -13.15
N ALA A 98 12.30 2.27 -12.04
CA ALA A 98 12.75 3.66 -11.99
C ALA A 98 14.27 3.80 -12.19
N GLY A 99 14.95 2.75 -12.64
CA GLY A 99 16.38 2.76 -12.97
C GLY A 99 17.32 2.77 -11.76
N ALA A 100 16.83 2.34 -10.58
CA ALA A 100 17.61 2.26 -9.36
C ALA A 100 17.53 0.85 -8.74
N ARG A 101 18.53 0.50 -7.95
CA ARG A 101 18.52 -0.75 -7.19
C ARG A 101 18.44 -0.46 -5.70
N ALA A 102 17.60 -1.19 -4.97
CA ALA A 102 17.58 -1.14 -3.52
C ALA A 102 18.89 -1.72 -2.97
N ASP A 103 19.52 -0.98 -2.06
CA ASP A 103 20.70 -1.43 -1.31
C ASP A 103 20.30 -2.34 -0.15
N LEU A 104 19.04 -2.21 0.33
CA LEU A 104 18.47 -3.02 1.39
C LEU A 104 17.03 -3.42 1.06
N VAL A 105 16.77 -4.72 1.12
CA VAL A 105 15.43 -5.30 1.09
C VAL A 105 15.42 -6.37 2.18
N PRO A 106 14.68 -6.20 3.29
CA PRO A 106 14.62 -7.19 4.35
C PRO A 106 14.05 -8.53 3.84
N SER A 107 14.57 -9.63 4.36
CA SER A 107 14.02 -10.98 4.10
C SER A 107 12.64 -11.14 4.74
N ASP A 108 12.46 -10.64 5.95
CA ASP A 108 11.16 -10.47 6.58
C ASP A 108 10.60 -9.08 6.21
N GLN A 109 9.51 -9.06 5.44
CA GLN A 109 8.88 -7.84 4.93
C GLN A 109 7.92 -7.18 5.93
N ARG A 110 7.90 -7.69 7.18
CA ARG A 110 7.20 -7.05 8.29
C ARG A 110 8.06 -5.93 8.89
N GLN A 111 7.42 -5.13 9.74
CA GLN A 111 8.10 -4.01 10.42
C GLN A 111 9.30 -4.48 11.24
N GLU A 112 9.16 -5.60 11.93
CA GLU A 112 10.20 -6.19 12.77
C GLU A 112 11.44 -6.55 11.95
N GLY A 113 11.26 -7.20 10.80
CA GLY A 113 12.36 -7.54 9.90
C GLY A 113 13.05 -6.31 9.31
N PHE A 114 12.29 -5.24 9.05
CA PHE A 114 12.88 -3.98 8.62
C PHE A 114 13.70 -3.32 9.73
N MET A 115 13.17 -3.30 10.96
CA MET A 115 13.88 -2.77 12.12
C MET A 115 15.15 -3.55 12.46
N GLU A 116 15.14 -4.86 12.26
CA GLU A 116 16.33 -5.71 12.42
C GLU A 116 17.38 -5.40 11.34
N ALA A 117 16.94 -5.21 10.08
CA ALA A 117 17.85 -4.85 8.99
C ALA A 117 18.53 -3.47 9.20
N PHE A 118 17.92 -2.61 9.99
CA PHE A 118 18.47 -1.31 10.39
C PHE A 118 19.01 -1.27 11.82
N ARG A 119 19.31 -2.43 12.43
CA ARG A 119 19.81 -2.49 13.83
C ARG A 119 21.09 -1.72 14.04
N ASP A 120 21.97 -1.66 13.04
CA ASP A 120 23.30 -1.06 13.12
C ASP A 120 23.31 0.42 12.65
N LEU A 121 22.15 1.07 12.49
CA LEU A 121 22.11 2.50 12.23
C LEU A 121 22.61 3.30 13.43
N GLU A 122 23.55 4.19 13.17
CA GLU A 122 24.07 5.11 14.17
C GLU A 122 23.08 6.24 14.47
N ALA A 123 23.10 6.74 15.70
CA ALA A 123 22.36 7.94 16.05
C ALA A 123 22.85 9.13 15.20
N GLY A 124 21.92 9.98 14.76
CA GLY A 124 22.21 11.08 13.84
C GLY A 124 22.12 10.72 12.37
N THR A 125 21.98 9.41 11.99
CA THR A 125 21.74 9.01 10.59
C THR A 125 20.55 9.76 10.02
N ARG A 126 20.71 10.36 8.85
CA ARG A 126 19.68 11.17 8.17
C ARG A 126 18.91 10.31 7.14
N LEU A 127 17.62 10.21 7.36
CA LEU A 127 16.73 9.38 6.58
C LEU A 127 15.66 10.24 5.88
N LEU A 128 15.51 10.08 4.56
CA LEU A 128 14.37 10.61 3.83
C LEU A 128 13.31 9.53 3.70
N PHE A 129 12.08 9.86 4.06
CA PHE A 129 10.95 8.94 4.05
C PHE A 129 9.80 9.50 3.20
N PRO A 130 9.82 9.30 1.87
CA PRO A 130 8.69 9.65 1.00
C PRO A 130 7.49 8.77 1.31
N HIS A 131 6.39 9.37 1.75
CA HIS A 131 5.24 8.65 2.30
C HIS A 131 3.91 9.18 1.77
N ALA A 132 2.81 8.50 2.09
CA ALA A 132 1.47 9.02 1.86
C ALA A 132 1.20 10.26 2.72
N PHE A 133 0.58 11.28 2.17
CA PHE A 133 0.12 12.43 2.97
C PHE A 133 -0.82 11.95 4.09
N ALA A 134 -0.59 12.41 5.31
CA ALA A 134 -1.30 11.99 6.52
C ALA A 134 -1.23 10.47 6.84
N GLY A 135 -0.32 9.74 6.21
CA GLY A 135 -0.03 8.35 6.58
C GLY A 135 0.63 8.28 7.96
N ARG A 136 0.22 7.30 8.76
CA ARG A 136 0.93 6.94 9.99
C ARG A 136 1.83 5.75 9.71
N ASP A 137 3.04 5.79 10.27
CA ASP A 137 3.99 4.70 10.11
C ASP A 137 4.81 4.53 11.38
N THR A 138 4.58 3.42 12.07
CA THR A 138 5.27 3.08 13.31
C THR A 138 6.77 2.86 13.11
N LEU A 139 7.20 2.59 11.86
CA LEU A 139 8.60 2.50 11.49
C LEU A 139 9.31 3.86 11.68
N ILE A 140 8.66 4.96 11.32
CA ILE A 140 9.20 6.31 11.49
C ILE A 140 9.46 6.59 12.97
N GLU A 141 8.49 6.27 13.82
CA GLU A 141 8.61 6.47 15.28
C GLU A 141 9.74 5.61 15.87
N ALA A 142 9.85 4.36 15.43
CA ALA A 142 10.90 3.47 15.87
C ALA A 142 12.30 3.93 15.45
N LEU A 143 12.47 4.44 14.23
CA LEU A 143 13.75 5.00 13.76
C LEU A 143 14.12 6.28 14.51
N ARG A 144 13.14 7.15 14.76
CA ARG A 144 13.35 8.35 15.61
C ARG A 144 13.74 7.98 17.03
N GLY A 145 13.12 6.95 17.61
CA GLY A 145 13.46 6.42 18.93
C GLY A 145 14.89 5.90 19.04
N ARG A 146 15.52 5.53 17.92
CA ARG A 146 16.94 5.16 17.83
C ARG A 146 17.88 6.36 17.61
N GLY A 147 17.36 7.58 17.63
CA GLY A 147 18.16 8.80 17.44
C GLY A 147 18.39 9.15 15.97
N CYS A 148 17.73 8.52 15.01
CA CYS A 148 17.82 8.90 13.60
C CYS A 148 17.06 10.20 13.34
N GLN A 149 17.56 11.00 12.41
CA GLN A 149 16.88 12.17 11.89
C GLN A 149 16.02 11.75 10.69
N VAL A 150 14.68 11.74 10.87
CA VAL A 150 13.76 11.25 9.83
C VAL A 150 12.94 12.39 9.28
N ASP A 151 13.24 12.78 8.03
CA ASP A 151 12.47 13.74 7.25
C ASP A 151 11.37 12.98 6.49
N VAL A 152 10.11 13.15 6.93
CA VAL A 152 8.93 12.56 6.32
C VAL A 152 8.31 13.55 5.36
N VAL A 153 8.24 13.20 4.09
CA VAL A 153 7.68 14.07 3.05
C VAL A 153 6.55 13.38 2.30
N ALA A 154 5.49 14.12 2.02
CA ALA A 154 4.37 13.60 1.24
C ALA A 154 4.81 13.40 -0.22
N ALA A 155 4.81 12.16 -0.69
CA ALA A 155 5.03 11.82 -2.08
C ALA A 155 3.72 11.68 -2.86
N TYR A 156 2.64 11.30 -2.18
CA TYR A 156 1.30 11.13 -2.76
C TYR A 156 0.23 11.28 -1.68
N GLN A 157 -1.02 11.35 -2.10
CA GLN A 157 -2.16 11.21 -1.20
C GLN A 157 -3.14 10.16 -1.73
N THR A 158 -3.91 9.58 -0.82
CA THR A 158 -5.03 8.72 -1.15
C THR A 158 -6.31 9.46 -0.79
N ALA A 159 -7.21 9.61 -1.75
CA ALA A 159 -8.49 10.28 -1.57
C ALA A 159 -9.64 9.34 -1.95
N PRO A 160 -10.83 9.50 -1.35
CA PRO A 160 -12.04 8.87 -1.86
C PRO A 160 -12.27 9.28 -3.32
N ARG A 161 -12.62 8.30 -4.16
CA ARG A 161 -12.92 8.60 -5.56
C ARG A 161 -14.22 9.38 -5.68
N SER A 162 -14.19 10.43 -6.49
CA SER A 162 -15.38 11.25 -6.77
C SER A 162 -15.45 11.62 -8.26
N PRO A 163 -16.61 11.38 -8.94
CA PRO A 163 -17.80 10.71 -8.41
C PRO A 163 -17.60 9.20 -8.21
N LEU A 164 -18.27 8.65 -7.19
CA LEU A 164 -18.36 7.20 -6.99
C LEU A 164 -19.85 6.81 -7.17
N PRO A 165 -20.24 6.25 -8.34
CA PRO A 165 -21.63 5.86 -8.62
C PRO A 165 -22.04 4.67 -7.74
N PRO A 166 -23.33 4.32 -7.61
CA PRO A 166 -23.76 3.10 -6.95
C PRO A 166 -23.04 1.87 -7.52
N PRO A 167 -22.63 0.91 -6.67
CA PRO A 167 -21.98 -0.30 -7.16
C PRO A 167 -22.96 -1.15 -7.98
N PRO A 168 -22.50 -1.83 -9.04
CA PRO A 168 -23.31 -2.81 -9.73
C PRO A 168 -23.65 -3.97 -8.81
N ALA A 169 -24.51 -4.89 -9.22
CA ALA A 169 -24.79 -6.09 -8.45
C ALA A 169 -23.52 -6.93 -8.24
N PHE A 170 -23.29 -7.37 -7.01
CA PHE A 170 -22.15 -8.20 -6.63
C PHE A 170 -22.51 -9.13 -5.47
N ASP A 171 -21.77 -10.21 -5.32
CA ASP A 171 -21.90 -11.19 -4.22
C ASP A 171 -20.75 -11.04 -3.21
N VAL A 172 -19.58 -10.66 -3.69
CA VAL A 172 -18.35 -10.52 -2.92
C VAL A 172 -17.75 -9.16 -3.16
N ALA A 173 -17.34 -8.46 -2.11
CA ALA A 173 -16.51 -7.25 -2.20
C ALA A 173 -15.15 -7.50 -1.58
N THR A 174 -14.08 -7.11 -2.27
CA THR A 174 -12.70 -7.27 -1.79
C THR A 174 -12.08 -5.93 -1.44
N PHE A 175 -11.46 -5.82 -0.27
CA PHE A 175 -10.80 -4.60 0.18
C PHE A 175 -9.33 -4.87 0.55
N ALA A 176 -8.43 -4.14 -0.07
CA ALA A 176 -6.99 -4.24 0.14
C ALA A 176 -6.45 -3.18 1.13
N SER A 177 -7.29 -2.30 1.63
CA SER A 177 -6.88 -1.27 2.59
C SER A 177 -8.07 -0.73 3.39
N PRO A 178 -7.83 -0.25 4.63
CA PRO A 178 -8.85 0.42 5.44
C PRO A 178 -9.46 1.61 4.72
N SER A 179 -8.65 2.42 4.04
CA SER A 179 -9.14 3.61 3.32
C SER A 179 -10.11 3.28 2.19
N ALA A 180 -9.91 2.16 1.48
CA ALA A 180 -10.83 1.73 0.44
C ALA A 180 -12.19 1.29 1.02
N LEU A 181 -12.17 0.58 2.14
CA LEU A 181 -13.39 0.18 2.85
C LEU A 181 -14.14 1.38 3.41
N ARG A 182 -13.43 2.29 4.09
CA ARG A 182 -14.02 3.52 4.65
C ARG A 182 -14.70 4.34 3.56
N ALA A 183 -14.02 4.59 2.44
CA ALA A 183 -14.59 5.34 1.31
C ALA A 183 -15.84 4.67 0.73
N PHE A 184 -15.88 3.32 0.70
CA PHE A 184 -17.08 2.59 0.28
C PHE A 184 -18.22 2.78 1.28
N VAL A 185 -17.96 2.60 2.58
CA VAL A 185 -18.97 2.69 3.64
C VAL A 185 -19.49 4.13 3.79
N GLU A 186 -18.63 5.12 3.73
CA GLU A 186 -19.03 6.54 3.77
C GLU A 186 -19.95 6.91 2.61
N ARG A 187 -19.73 6.32 1.43
CA ARG A 187 -20.53 6.64 0.23
C ARG A 187 -21.82 5.84 0.14
N HIS A 188 -21.81 4.55 0.50
CA HIS A 188 -22.90 3.61 0.23
C HIS A 188 -23.53 3.03 1.49
N GLY A 189 -22.98 3.30 2.67
CA GLY A 189 -23.43 2.71 3.92
C GLY A 189 -23.02 1.24 4.09
N THR A 190 -23.05 0.75 5.31
CA THR A 190 -22.77 -0.66 5.63
C THR A 190 -23.83 -1.62 5.09
N HIS A 191 -25.08 -1.13 4.91
CA HIS A 191 -26.16 -1.94 4.35
C HIS A 191 -25.86 -2.47 2.95
N ALA A 192 -25.04 -1.77 2.15
CA ALA A 192 -24.63 -2.24 0.84
C ALA A 192 -23.76 -3.52 0.88
N LEU A 193 -23.22 -3.86 2.06
CA LEU A 193 -22.41 -5.05 2.32
C LEU A 193 -23.13 -6.11 3.18
N ALA A 194 -24.31 -5.81 3.75
CA ALA A 194 -24.95 -6.62 4.78
C ALA A 194 -25.26 -8.07 4.37
N SER A 195 -25.57 -8.33 3.09
CA SER A 195 -25.85 -9.70 2.57
C SER A 195 -24.76 -10.22 1.65
N LYS A 196 -23.55 -9.63 1.71
CA LYS A 196 -22.45 -9.92 0.81
C LYS A 196 -21.28 -10.54 1.56
N THR A 197 -20.45 -11.31 0.87
CA THR A 197 -19.16 -11.72 1.42
C THR A 197 -18.21 -10.54 1.35
N LEU A 198 -17.78 -10.06 2.52
CA LEU A 198 -16.76 -9.03 2.65
C LEU A 198 -15.41 -9.71 2.83
N ALA A 199 -14.51 -9.61 1.86
CA ALA A 199 -13.19 -10.21 1.93
C ALA A 199 -12.10 -9.13 2.03
N VAL A 200 -11.20 -9.29 2.99
CA VAL A 200 -10.13 -8.32 3.27
C VAL A 200 -8.76 -8.97 3.23
N ILE A 201 -7.75 -8.19 2.80
CA ILE A 201 -6.40 -8.69 2.57
C ILE A 201 -5.62 -8.98 3.86
N GLY A 202 -6.06 -8.46 5.01
CA GLY A 202 -5.32 -8.64 6.25
C GLY A 202 -5.93 -7.93 7.45
N PRO A 203 -5.28 -8.04 8.63
CA PRO A 203 -5.86 -7.68 9.92
C PRO A 203 -6.18 -6.19 10.06
N THR A 204 -5.39 -5.30 9.51
CA THR A 204 -5.65 -3.85 9.59
C THR A 204 -6.95 -3.46 8.88
N THR A 205 -7.23 -4.07 7.71
CA THR A 205 -8.48 -3.83 6.99
C THR A 205 -9.66 -4.55 7.68
N ALA A 206 -9.39 -5.68 8.32
CA ALA A 206 -10.40 -6.37 9.13
C ALA A 206 -10.82 -5.54 10.35
N ALA A 207 -9.89 -4.93 11.05
CA ALA A 207 -10.17 -4.04 12.17
C ALA A 207 -11.07 -2.85 11.75
N GLU A 208 -10.81 -2.27 10.59
CA GLU A 208 -11.67 -1.23 10.01
C GLU A 208 -13.08 -1.77 9.72
N ALA A 209 -13.21 -2.99 9.17
CA ALA A 209 -14.52 -3.60 8.92
C ALA A 209 -15.31 -3.81 10.24
N VAL A 210 -14.65 -4.35 11.26
CA VAL A 210 -15.24 -4.59 12.58
C VAL A 210 -15.68 -3.28 13.23
N SER A 211 -14.92 -2.19 13.10
CA SER A 211 -15.31 -0.87 13.63
C SER A 211 -16.59 -0.31 13.02
N HIS A 212 -16.95 -0.78 11.82
CA HIS A 212 -18.22 -0.49 11.15
C HIS A 212 -19.30 -1.54 11.39
N GLY A 213 -19.09 -2.51 12.29
CA GLY A 213 -20.04 -3.58 12.60
C GLY A 213 -20.14 -4.66 11.51
N LEU A 214 -19.14 -4.77 10.65
CA LEU A 214 -19.07 -5.76 9.57
C LEU A 214 -18.22 -6.96 9.97
N SER A 215 -18.55 -8.15 9.43
CA SER A 215 -17.82 -9.40 9.69
C SER A 215 -17.05 -9.82 8.43
N PRO A 216 -15.76 -9.48 8.30
CA PRO A 216 -14.98 -9.82 7.12
C PRO A 216 -14.45 -11.25 7.15
N VAL A 217 -14.28 -11.82 5.96
CA VAL A 217 -13.39 -12.96 5.72
C VAL A 217 -11.99 -12.41 5.49
N ILE A 218 -11.01 -12.94 6.22
CA ILE A 218 -9.64 -12.42 6.22
C ILE A 218 -8.74 -13.40 5.47
N ALA A 219 -7.91 -12.91 4.57
CA ALA A 219 -6.86 -13.72 3.95
C ALA A 219 -5.78 -14.07 4.99
N ASP A 220 -5.33 -15.33 5.00
CA ASP A 220 -4.29 -15.81 5.93
C ASP A 220 -2.93 -15.13 5.66
N GLU A 221 -2.69 -14.73 4.42
CA GLU A 221 -1.52 -13.97 3.98
C GLU A 221 -1.94 -12.76 3.13
N PRO A 222 -1.16 -11.67 3.12
CA PRO A 222 -1.51 -10.45 2.39
C PRO A 222 -1.25 -10.57 0.86
N ASN A 223 -1.77 -11.64 0.25
CA ASN A 223 -1.66 -11.90 -1.18
C ASN A 223 -3.02 -12.30 -1.78
N ILE A 224 -3.09 -12.28 -3.12
CA ILE A 224 -4.34 -12.54 -3.84
C ILE A 224 -4.77 -14.00 -3.75
N ASP A 225 -3.84 -14.94 -3.72
CA ASP A 225 -4.15 -16.37 -3.70
C ASP A 225 -4.79 -16.78 -2.37
N ALA A 226 -4.25 -16.26 -1.25
CA ALA A 226 -4.84 -16.44 0.07
C ALA A 226 -6.23 -15.77 0.17
N LEU A 227 -6.42 -14.61 -0.46
CA LEU A 227 -7.73 -13.95 -0.50
C LEU A 227 -8.75 -14.78 -1.28
N ILE A 228 -8.37 -15.37 -2.42
CA ILE A 228 -9.23 -16.26 -3.21
C ILE A 228 -9.60 -17.49 -2.40
N SER A 229 -8.63 -18.11 -1.72
CA SER A 229 -8.86 -19.28 -0.85
C SER A 229 -9.86 -18.96 0.26
N ALA A 230 -9.70 -17.82 0.93
CA ALA A 230 -10.60 -17.38 1.98
C ALA A 230 -12.04 -17.14 1.46
N ILE A 231 -12.19 -16.50 0.29
CA ILE A 231 -13.49 -16.29 -0.35
C ILE A 231 -14.16 -17.63 -0.69
N THR A 232 -13.39 -18.57 -1.27
CA THR A 232 -13.91 -19.88 -1.68
C THR A 232 -14.39 -20.68 -0.46
N SER A 233 -13.59 -20.73 0.59
CA SER A 233 -13.91 -21.41 1.84
C SER A 233 -15.18 -20.85 2.50
N ALA A 234 -15.36 -19.53 2.47
CA ALA A 234 -16.54 -18.88 3.05
C ALA A 234 -17.83 -19.13 2.24
N ARG A 235 -17.72 -19.45 0.96
CA ARG A 235 -18.86 -19.69 0.07
C ARG A 235 -19.21 -21.18 -0.11
N THR A 236 -18.31 -22.07 0.27
CA THR A 236 -18.61 -23.51 0.28
C THR A 236 -19.56 -23.78 1.44
N PRO A 237 -20.78 -24.28 1.21
CA PRO A 237 -21.66 -24.67 2.32
C PRO A 237 -20.88 -25.66 3.19
N LYS A 238 -20.79 -25.39 4.51
CA LYS A 238 -20.35 -26.43 5.44
C LYS A 238 -21.33 -27.58 5.25
N GLY A 239 -20.90 -28.65 4.59
CA GLY A 239 -21.70 -29.86 4.43
C GLY A 239 -22.22 -30.24 5.80
N GLY A 240 -23.52 -30.16 6.00
CA GLY A 240 -24.16 -30.74 7.16
C GLY A 240 -24.01 -32.26 7.09
N PRO A 241 -24.02 -32.92 8.24
CA PRO A 241 -23.91 -34.37 8.32
C PRO A 241 -25.06 -35.09 7.63
#